data_65f1fdf330fcc4efc114ce3c3dfabf69
#
_entry.id   65f1fdf330fcc4efc114ce3c3dfabf69
#
_cell.length_a   1.000
_cell.length_b   1.000
_cell.length_c   1.000
_cell.angle_alpha   90.00
_cell.angle_beta   90.00
_cell.angle_gamma   90.00
#
_symmetry.space_group_name_H-M   'P 1'
#
loop_
_entity.id
_entity.type
_entity.pdbx_description
1 polymer ?
#
loop_
_entity_poly.entity_id
_entity_poly.type
_entity_poly.pdbx_seq_one_letter_code
_entity_poly.pdbx_strand_id
1 'polypeptide(L)'
;LNNSLQNTLKSSTNPVPEKEQGFSAEVELRKTDEVDELASFLSLVERDNSYIVDEVLKKSDFEETQKVFRLDASGKKTGPYIRKYLHYEVGIGLTYQTIFEVQRSGVHFDYLPHIYDCFTLNDTLIVIMEFIQGETLQDVVYRCDPSVQLAADVFPRLCEAVRELHEKFPSPIIHRDLKPTNIIMSFNRLTIIDFGIARSYKEDSERDTVRFGTKDFAPPEQFG
;
A
#
# COMPACT_ATOMS: atom_id res chain seq x y z
N LEU A 1 -2.85 -35.07 -92.16
CA LEU A 1 -3.39 -33.83 -91.90
C LEU A 1 -3.74 -33.76 -90.45
N ASN A 2 -3.00 -33.02 -89.73
CA ASN A 2 -2.70 -33.05 -88.32
C ASN A 2 -3.74 -32.41 -87.47
N ASN A 3 -3.93 -32.90 -86.25
CA ASN A 3 -4.44 -32.14 -85.14
C ASN A 3 -3.72 -32.52 -83.84
N SER A 4 -3.04 -31.59 -83.31
CA SER A 4 -2.33 -31.58 -82.02
C SER A 4 -3.27 -31.46 -80.86
N LEU A 5 -3.07 -32.30 -79.85
CA LEU A 5 -3.71 -32.18 -78.52
C LEU A 5 -2.70 -31.62 -77.54
N GLN A 6 -2.96 -30.40 -77.03
CA GLN A 6 -2.30 -29.84 -75.85
C GLN A 6 -3.10 -30.19 -74.62
N ASN A 7 -2.51 -30.95 -73.69
CA ASN A 7 -3.01 -31.18 -72.37
C ASN A 7 -2.47 -30.13 -71.42
N THR A 8 -3.37 -29.33 -70.87
CA THR A 8 -3.09 -28.31 -69.84
C THR A 8 -3.20 -28.97 -68.45
N LEU A 9 -2.08 -29.09 -67.78
CA LEU A 9 -2.04 -29.43 -66.34
C LEU A 9 -2.53 -28.22 -65.49
N LYS A 10 -3.67 -28.34 -64.86
CA LYS A 10 -4.11 -27.43 -63.84
C LYS A 10 -3.52 -27.87 -62.51
N SER A 11 -2.62 -27.09 -61.95
CA SER A 11 -2.18 -27.18 -60.55
C SER A 11 -3.27 -26.64 -59.65
N SER A 12 -3.89 -27.50 -58.88
CA SER A 12 -4.80 -27.09 -57.81
C SER A 12 -3.98 -26.77 -56.54
N THR A 13 -3.76 -25.49 -56.26
CA THR A 13 -3.34 -25.03 -54.93
C THR A 13 -4.59 -24.91 -54.09
N ASN A 14 -4.77 -25.79 -53.11
CA ASN A 14 -5.76 -25.63 -52.06
C ASN A 14 -5.33 -24.47 -51.15
N PRO A 15 -6.21 -23.53 -50.82
CA PRO A 15 -5.90 -22.52 -49.79
C PRO A 15 -5.89 -23.20 -48.41
N VAL A 16 -4.80 -22.98 -47.69
CA VAL A 16 -4.68 -23.35 -46.27
C VAL A 16 -5.77 -22.58 -45.49
N PRO A 17 -6.56 -23.20 -44.61
CA PRO A 17 -7.63 -22.52 -43.90
C PRO A 17 -7.06 -21.50 -42.93
N GLU A 18 -7.51 -20.23 -43.02
CA GLU A 18 -7.16 -19.08 -42.14
C GLU A 18 -7.31 -19.33 -40.62
N LYS A 19 -7.96 -20.41 -40.23
CA LYS A 19 -8.15 -20.79 -38.83
C LYS A 19 -6.89 -21.25 -38.09
N GLU A 20 -5.87 -21.80 -38.76
CA GLU A 20 -4.64 -22.25 -38.11
C GLU A 20 -3.69 -21.10 -37.76
N GLN A 21 -3.68 -20.02 -38.55
CA GLN A 21 -2.85 -18.83 -38.22
C GLN A 21 -3.38 -18.02 -37.03
N GLY A 22 -4.70 -17.92 -36.84
CA GLY A 22 -5.31 -17.25 -35.69
C GLY A 22 -5.04 -17.98 -34.37
N PHE A 23 -5.11 -19.30 -34.36
CA PHE A 23 -4.88 -20.11 -33.18
C PHE A 23 -3.42 -20.07 -32.68
N SER A 24 -2.45 -20.08 -33.61
CA SER A 24 -1.03 -19.96 -33.27
C SER A 24 -0.68 -18.60 -32.70
N ALA A 25 -1.24 -17.51 -33.23
CA ALA A 25 -1.01 -16.16 -32.74
C ALA A 25 -1.63 -15.92 -31.33
N GLU A 26 -2.82 -16.47 -31.07
CA GLU A 26 -3.44 -16.39 -29.72
C GLU A 26 -2.66 -17.19 -28.67
N VAL A 27 -2.09 -18.34 -29.05
CA VAL A 27 -1.26 -19.16 -28.14
C VAL A 27 0.08 -18.47 -27.84
N GLU A 28 0.69 -17.81 -28.83
CA GLU A 28 1.93 -17.04 -28.64
C GLU A 28 1.66 -15.79 -27.77
N LEU A 29 0.57 -15.05 -27.99
CA LEU A 29 0.16 -13.91 -27.16
C LEU A 29 -0.06 -14.35 -25.72
N ARG A 30 -0.80 -15.41 -25.46
CA ARG A 30 -1.03 -15.92 -24.08
C ARG A 30 0.28 -16.32 -23.38
N LYS A 31 1.22 -16.94 -24.10
CA LYS A 31 2.54 -17.29 -23.53
C LYS A 31 3.36 -16.05 -23.19
N THR A 32 3.26 -14.99 -23.99
CA THR A 32 3.95 -13.73 -23.73
C THR A 32 3.38 -13.05 -22.48
N ASP A 33 2.05 -13.02 -22.36
CA ASP A 33 1.36 -12.46 -21.20
C ASP A 33 1.72 -13.22 -19.91
N GLU A 34 1.75 -14.56 -19.92
CA GLU A 34 2.14 -15.39 -18.78
C GLU A 34 3.61 -15.16 -18.36
N VAL A 35 4.52 -14.95 -19.31
CA VAL A 35 5.93 -14.66 -19.04
C VAL A 35 6.09 -13.27 -18.43
N ASP A 36 5.34 -12.28 -18.93
CA ASP A 36 5.37 -10.90 -18.40
C ASP A 36 4.76 -10.83 -17.00
N GLU A 37 3.68 -11.56 -16.72
CA GLU A 37 3.09 -11.69 -15.39
C GLU A 37 4.07 -12.34 -14.40
N LEU A 38 4.75 -13.42 -14.80
CA LEU A 38 5.74 -14.08 -13.97
C LEU A 38 6.94 -13.17 -13.69
N ALA A 39 7.43 -12.44 -14.70
CA ALA A 39 8.52 -11.49 -14.53
C ALA A 39 8.15 -10.35 -13.56
N SER A 40 6.93 -9.81 -13.68
CA SER A 40 6.39 -8.82 -12.77
C SER A 40 6.30 -9.35 -11.34
N PHE A 41 5.78 -10.56 -11.15
CA PHE A 41 5.69 -11.21 -9.86
C PHE A 41 7.07 -11.40 -9.21
N LEU A 42 8.05 -11.93 -9.96
CA LEU A 42 9.42 -12.13 -9.46
C LEU A 42 10.08 -10.80 -9.07
N SER A 43 9.83 -9.73 -9.83
CA SER A 43 10.33 -8.39 -9.49
C SER A 43 9.77 -7.88 -8.16
N LEU A 44 8.49 -8.14 -7.86
CA LEU A 44 7.90 -7.78 -6.57
C LEU A 44 8.48 -8.62 -5.41
N VAL A 45 8.71 -9.91 -5.64
CA VAL A 45 9.36 -10.79 -4.65
C VAL A 45 10.79 -10.33 -4.35
N GLU A 46 11.58 -10.00 -5.37
CA GLU A 46 12.94 -9.47 -5.20
C GLU A 46 12.93 -8.13 -4.45
N ARG A 47 11.96 -7.28 -4.75
CA ARG A 47 11.76 -5.99 -4.08
C ARG A 47 11.51 -6.18 -2.58
N ASP A 48 10.62 -7.08 -2.20
CA ASP A 48 10.36 -7.39 -0.79
C ASP A 48 11.59 -8.02 -0.11
N ASN A 49 12.24 -8.96 -0.77
CA ASN A 49 13.45 -9.63 -0.26
C ASN A 49 14.67 -8.70 -0.12
N SER A 50 14.65 -7.51 -0.72
CA SER A 50 15.71 -6.52 -0.55
C SER A 50 15.77 -5.91 0.87
N TYR A 51 14.73 -6.15 1.68
CA TYR A 51 14.64 -5.65 3.05
C TYR A 51 14.96 -6.74 4.08
N ILE A 52 15.87 -6.42 5.00
CA ILE A 52 16.29 -7.31 6.11
C ILE A 52 15.58 -6.86 7.38
N VAL A 53 14.92 -7.80 8.05
CA VAL A 53 14.25 -7.56 9.32
C VAL A 53 15.26 -7.32 10.44
N ASP A 54 15.11 -6.21 11.15
CA ASP A 54 15.84 -5.88 12.37
C ASP A 54 15.01 -6.32 13.59
N GLU A 55 13.72 -5.97 13.59
CA GLU A 55 12.80 -6.23 14.68
C GLU A 55 11.36 -6.37 14.18
N VAL A 56 10.58 -7.26 14.81
CA VAL A 56 9.13 -7.35 14.60
C VAL A 56 8.45 -6.53 15.71
N LEU A 57 7.86 -5.40 15.33
CA LEU A 57 7.26 -4.44 16.28
C LEU A 57 5.83 -4.82 16.66
N LYS A 58 5.07 -5.40 15.72
CA LYS A 58 3.67 -5.81 15.91
C LYS A 58 3.38 -7.00 15.00
N LYS A 59 2.61 -7.96 15.52
CA LYS A 59 2.11 -9.10 14.73
C LYS A 59 0.71 -9.49 15.20
N SER A 60 -0.18 -9.65 14.23
CA SER A 60 -1.54 -10.17 14.40
C SER A 60 -1.91 -11.02 13.18
N ASP A 61 -3.12 -11.58 13.16
CA ASP A 61 -3.60 -12.39 12.03
C ASP A 61 -3.76 -11.56 10.74
N PHE A 62 -3.92 -10.24 10.85
CA PHE A 62 -4.21 -9.35 9.71
C PHE A 62 -3.08 -8.37 9.38
N GLU A 63 -2.12 -8.20 10.29
CA GLU A 63 -1.06 -7.21 10.16
C GLU A 63 0.24 -7.69 10.80
N GLU A 64 1.35 -7.47 10.09
CA GLU A 64 2.68 -7.53 10.67
C GLU A 64 3.42 -6.23 10.38
N THR A 65 4.01 -5.61 11.43
CA THR A 65 4.81 -4.40 11.34
C THR A 65 6.23 -4.71 11.77
N GLN A 66 7.19 -4.39 10.91
CA GLN A 66 8.60 -4.69 11.11
C GLN A 66 9.43 -3.41 10.97
N LYS A 67 10.50 -3.31 11.76
CA LYS A 67 11.62 -2.42 11.52
C LYS A 67 12.61 -3.13 10.61
N VAL A 68 12.94 -2.51 9.48
CA VAL A 68 13.76 -3.14 8.45
C VAL A 68 14.87 -2.23 7.96
N PHE A 69 15.88 -2.83 7.33
CA PHE A 69 16.90 -2.12 6.56
C PHE A 69 16.93 -2.65 5.13
N ARG A 70 17.23 -1.79 4.19
CA ARG A 70 17.42 -2.19 2.80
C ARG A 70 18.89 -2.38 2.50
N LEU A 71 19.22 -3.46 1.79
CA LEU A 71 20.53 -3.63 1.15
C LEU A 71 20.42 -3.25 -0.33
N ASP A 72 21.34 -2.41 -0.78
CA ASP A 72 21.51 -2.17 -2.22
C ASP A 72 22.38 -3.26 -2.87
N ALA A 73 22.52 -3.24 -4.19
CA ALA A 73 23.32 -4.19 -4.95
C ALA A 73 24.81 -4.17 -4.58
N SER A 74 25.30 -3.12 -3.91
CA SER A 74 26.67 -3.02 -3.40
C SER A 74 26.82 -3.57 -1.98
N GLY A 75 25.74 -4.01 -1.35
CA GLY A 75 25.69 -4.45 0.05
C GLY A 75 25.64 -3.31 1.06
N LYS A 76 25.42 -2.05 0.61
CA LYS A 76 25.27 -0.91 1.52
C LYS A 76 23.90 -0.96 2.18
N LYS A 77 23.92 -0.87 3.52
CA LYS A 77 22.73 -0.86 4.37
C LYS A 77 22.17 0.56 4.46
N THR A 78 20.87 0.73 4.15
CA THR A 78 20.10 1.98 4.28
C THR A 78 18.88 1.78 5.17
N GLY A 79 18.38 2.83 5.80
CA GLY A 79 17.27 2.81 6.76
C GLY A 79 17.66 3.36 8.13
N PRO A 80 16.94 3.03 9.19
CA PRO A 80 15.83 2.07 9.23
C PRO A 80 14.56 2.56 8.53
N TYR A 81 13.72 1.59 8.13
CA TYR A 81 12.37 1.80 7.59
C TYR A 81 11.36 0.99 8.41
N ILE A 82 10.08 1.33 8.27
CA ILE A 82 8.97 0.47 8.69
C ILE A 82 8.46 -0.27 7.47
N ARG A 83 8.36 -1.60 7.57
CA ARG A 83 7.63 -2.43 6.63
C ARG A 83 6.37 -2.96 7.28
N LYS A 84 5.21 -2.75 6.63
CA LYS A 84 3.94 -3.34 7.05
C LYS A 84 3.48 -4.35 6.02
N TYR A 85 3.03 -5.51 6.50
CA TYR A 85 2.22 -6.46 5.75
C TYR A 85 0.79 -6.36 6.22
N LEU A 86 -0.13 -6.11 5.30
CA LEU A 86 -1.54 -5.96 5.57
C LEU A 86 -2.30 -6.95 4.70
N HIS A 87 -2.94 -7.94 5.31
CA HIS A 87 -3.75 -8.92 4.58
C HIS A 87 -5.04 -8.26 4.08
N TYR A 88 -5.36 -8.47 2.81
CA TYR A 88 -6.53 -7.89 2.15
C TYR A 88 -7.83 -8.53 2.66
N GLU A 89 -8.28 -8.16 3.85
CA GLU A 89 -9.65 -8.40 4.26
C GLU A 89 -10.37 -7.05 4.38
N VAL A 90 -11.44 -6.91 3.57
CA VAL A 90 -12.46 -5.85 3.67
C VAL A 90 -11.91 -4.43 3.89
N GLY A 91 -11.07 -3.94 2.98
CA GLY A 91 -10.68 -2.53 2.95
C GLY A 91 -9.61 -2.09 3.95
N ILE A 92 -8.96 -3.04 4.66
CA ILE A 92 -7.81 -2.74 5.53
C ILE A 92 -6.63 -2.29 4.66
N GLY A 93 -6.00 -1.18 5.02
CA GLY A 93 -4.78 -0.69 4.39
C GLY A 93 -4.96 0.13 3.11
N LEU A 94 -6.14 0.23 2.51
CA LEU A 94 -6.37 1.03 1.29
C LEU A 94 -5.95 2.50 1.44
N THR A 95 -6.05 3.04 2.64
CA THR A 95 -5.63 4.42 2.93
C THR A 95 -4.12 4.62 2.73
N TYR A 96 -3.29 3.60 2.95
CA TYR A 96 -1.85 3.71 2.65
C TYR A 96 -1.57 3.93 1.17
N GLN A 97 -2.32 3.28 0.26
CA GLN A 97 -2.20 3.51 -1.18
C GLN A 97 -2.58 4.95 -1.53
N THR A 98 -3.69 5.46 -0.99
CA THR A 98 -4.13 6.85 -1.19
C THR A 98 -3.07 7.85 -0.69
N ILE A 99 -2.50 7.64 0.50
CA ILE A 99 -1.43 8.50 1.04
C ILE A 99 -0.20 8.46 0.12
N PHE A 100 0.20 7.28 -0.30
CA PHE A 100 1.35 7.09 -1.20
C PHE A 100 1.17 7.83 -2.53
N GLU A 101 0.01 7.70 -3.17
CA GLU A 101 -0.30 8.38 -4.44
C GLU A 101 -0.27 9.90 -4.30
N VAL A 102 -0.86 10.44 -3.22
CA VAL A 102 -0.89 11.88 -2.95
C VAL A 102 0.53 12.40 -2.65
N GLN A 103 1.34 11.67 -1.88
CA GLN A 103 2.74 12.04 -1.65
C GLN A 103 3.56 12.01 -2.95
N ARG A 104 3.34 11.02 -3.83
CA ARG A 104 3.98 10.95 -5.15
C ARG A 104 3.60 12.09 -6.08
N SER A 105 2.42 12.68 -5.92
CA SER A 105 2.02 13.87 -6.68
C SER A 105 2.73 15.17 -6.22
N GLY A 106 3.57 15.08 -5.19
CA GLY A 106 4.35 16.20 -4.67
C GLY A 106 3.72 16.91 -3.47
N VAL A 107 2.62 16.40 -2.93
CA VAL A 107 2.02 16.96 -1.71
C VAL A 107 2.88 16.58 -0.50
N HIS A 108 3.29 17.59 0.26
CA HIS A 108 4.04 17.40 1.50
C HIS A 108 3.12 17.34 2.72
N PHE A 109 3.46 16.45 3.67
CA PHE A 109 2.76 16.28 4.94
C PHE A 109 3.73 16.47 6.10
N ASP A 110 3.37 17.32 7.05
CA ASP A 110 4.18 17.61 8.24
C ASP A 110 3.97 16.57 9.35
N TYR A 111 2.79 15.94 9.37
CA TYR A 111 2.34 15.09 10.47
C TYR A 111 2.16 13.61 10.11
N LEU A 112 2.44 13.23 8.86
CA LEU A 112 2.36 11.85 8.41
C LEU A 112 3.76 11.30 8.08
N PRO A 113 4.00 9.99 8.23
CA PRO A 113 5.23 9.37 7.76
C PRO A 113 5.30 9.42 6.23
N HIS A 114 6.49 9.58 5.69
CA HIS A 114 6.70 9.43 4.25
C HIS A 114 6.57 7.95 3.87
N ILE A 115 5.78 7.64 2.85
CA ILE A 115 5.69 6.29 2.27
C ILE A 115 6.63 6.24 1.06
N TYR A 116 7.65 5.40 1.17
CA TYR A 116 8.65 5.21 0.10
C TYR A 116 8.15 4.27 -0.97
N ASP A 117 7.29 3.31 -0.57
CA ASP A 117 6.84 2.24 -1.42
C ASP A 117 5.53 1.63 -0.95
N CYS A 118 4.67 1.24 -1.90
CA CYS A 118 3.39 0.60 -1.62
C CYS A 118 3.02 -0.30 -2.81
N PHE A 119 2.96 -1.62 -2.59
CA PHE A 119 2.65 -2.60 -3.63
C PHE A 119 1.95 -3.83 -3.06
N THR A 120 1.27 -4.57 -3.93
CA THR A 120 0.58 -5.80 -3.55
C THR A 120 1.35 -7.01 -4.06
N LEU A 121 1.59 -7.98 -3.18
CA LEU A 121 2.17 -9.27 -3.50
C LEU A 121 1.21 -10.36 -3.00
N ASN A 122 0.65 -11.15 -3.91
CA ASN A 122 -0.50 -12.00 -3.63
C ASN A 122 -1.66 -11.20 -3.00
N ASP A 123 -2.24 -11.69 -1.91
CA ASP A 123 -3.33 -11.02 -1.19
C ASP A 123 -2.82 -10.11 -0.04
N THR A 124 -1.56 -9.67 -0.11
CA THR A 124 -0.93 -8.87 0.94
C THR A 124 -0.47 -7.53 0.38
N LEU A 125 -0.94 -6.44 0.99
CA LEU A 125 -0.40 -5.10 0.75
C LEU A 125 0.88 -4.93 1.55
N ILE A 126 1.95 -4.55 0.88
CA ILE A 126 3.25 -4.27 1.48
C ILE A 126 3.49 -2.76 1.41
N VAL A 127 3.74 -2.15 2.57
CA VAL A 127 4.00 -0.72 2.69
C VAL A 127 5.37 -0.51 3.31
N ILE A 128 6.21 0.27 2.64
CA ILE A 128 7.52 0.68 3.16
C ILE A 128 7.46 2.17 3.47
N MET A 129 7.68 2.53 4.73
CA MET A 129 7.56 3.93 5.15
C MET A 129 8.68 4.37 6.08
N GLU A 130 8.72 5.65 6.35
CA GLU A 130 9.63 6.32 7.26
C GLU A 130 9.57 5.68 8.66
N PHE A 131 10.73 5.35 9.21
CA PHE A 131 10.86 5.04 10.61
C PHE A 131 10.97 6.35 11.40
N ILE A 132 9.96 6.65 12.20
CA ILE A 132 9.95 7.85 13.04
C ILE A 132 10.67 7.54 14.35
N GLN A 133 11.79 8.18 14.57
CA GLN A 133 12.51 8.06 15.83
C GLN A 133 11.86 8.97 16.89
N GLY A 134 11.34 8.38 17.95
CA GLY A 134 10.66 9.09 19.02
C GLY A 134 9.98 8.14 20.00
N GLU A 135 9.29 8.70 20.99
CA GLU A 135 8.45 7.97 21.94
C GLU A 135 6.98 8.10 21.51
N THR A 136 6.16 7.11 21.84
CA THR A 136 4.71 7.29 21.67
C THR A 136 4.20 8.36 22.65
N LEU A 137 3.12 9.05 22.28
CA LEU A 137 2.48 9.99 23.20
C LEU A 137 2.04 9.28 24.49
N GLN A 138 1.72 8.00 24.44
CA GLN A 138 1.43 7.15 25.58
C GLN A 138 2.62 7.11 26.56
N ASP A 139 3.82 6.85 26.05
CA ASP A 139 5.05 6.77 26.85
C ASP A 139 5.41 8.15 27.43
N VAL A 140 5.23 9.21 26.63
CA VAL A 140 5.44 10.60 27.11
C VAL A 140 4.50 10.92 28.25
N VAL A 141 3.20 10.59 28.16
CA VAL A 141 2.21 10.82 29.22
C VAL A 141 2.56 10.05 30.47
N TYR A 142 2.99 8.78 30.37
CA TYR A 142 3.40 7.99 31.52
C TYR A 142 4.66 8.53 32.21
N ARG A 143 5.63 9.03 31.42
CA ARG A 143 6.89 9.55 31.95
C ARG A 143 6.78 10.94 32.58
N CYS A 144 5.94 11.83 32.02
CA CYS A 144 5.89 13.24 32.39
C CYS A 144 4.72 13.61 33.31
N ASP A 145 3.87 12.68 33.68
CA ASP A 145 2.54 12.88 34.25
C ASP A 145 1.61 13.78 33.39
N PRO A 146 0.32 13.48 33.31
CA PRO A 146 -0.63 14.30 32.57
C PRO A 146 -0.69 15.73 33.14
N SER A 147 -0.45 16.73 32.28
CA SER A 147 -0.50 18.14 32.73
C SER A 147 -1.24 18.99 31.69
N VAL A 148 -1.80 20.10 32.15
CA VAL A 148 -2.43 21.10 31.26
C VAL A 148 -1.40 21.66 30.26
N GLN A 149 -0.14 21.81 30.67
CA GLN A 149 0.92 22.31 29.82
C GLN A 149 1.20 21.30 28.69
N LEU A 150 1.35 20.01 28.98
CA LEU A 150 1.52 18.97 27.97
C LEU A 150 0.35 18.94 26.98
N ALA A 151 -0.88 19.05 27.51
CA ALA A 151 -2.07 19.10 26.65
C ALA A 151 -2.07 20.34 25.75
N ALA A 152 -1.71 21.53 26.28
CA ALA A 152 -1.62 22.75 25.49
C ALA A 152 -0.54 22.72 24.40
N ASP A 153 0.53 21.97 24.60
CA ASP A 153 1.61 21.81 23.61
C ASP A 153 1.24 20.77 22.52
N VAL A 154 0.56 19.69 22.90
CA VAL A 154 0.27 18.56 21.99
C VAL A 154 -1.01 18.78 21.20
N PHE A 155 -2.07 19.25 21.85
CA PHE A 155 -3.42 19.26 21.25
C PHE A 155 -3.54 20.14 20.00
N PRO A 156 -2.98 21.36 19.93
CA PRO A 156 -2.99 22.16 18.70
C PRO A 156 -2.32 21.45 17.53
N ARG A 157 -1.18 20.81 17.77
CA ARG A 157 -0.44 20.06 16.75
C ARG A 157 -1.20 18.82 16.27
N LEU A 158 -1.93 18.17 17.17
CA LEU A 158 -2.80 17.06 16.83
C LEU A 158 -3.98 17.52 15.96
N CYS A 159 -4.57 18.68 16.26
CA CYS A 159 -5.63 19.28 15.43
C CYS A 159 -5.10 19.60 14.02
N GLU A 160 -3.88 20.13 13.89
CA GLU A 160 -3.25 20.37 12.59
C GLU A 160 -3.00 19.07 11.83
N ALA A 161 -2.55 18.02 12.52
CA ALA A 161 -2.35 16.70 11.93
C ALA A 161 -3.65 16.09 11.39
N VAL A 162 -4.75 16.22 12.13
CA VAL A 162 -6.08 15.79 11.66
C VAL A 162 -6.57 16.67 10.52
N ARG A 163 -6.29 17.97 10.53
CA ARG A 163 -6.62 18.88 9.45
C ARG A 163 -5.91 18.49 8.13
N GLU A 164 -4.63 18.08 8.19
CA GLU A 164 -3.96 17.54 7.00
C GLU A 164 -4.69 16.33 6.41
N LEU A 165 -5.16 15.42 7.25
CA LEU A 165 -5.93 14.25 6.79
C LEU A 165 -7.26 14.66 6.15
N HIS A 166 -7.89 15.73 6.60
CA HIS A 166 -9.17 16.17 6.07
C HIS A 166 -9.05 17.04 4.82
N GLU A 167 -7.99 17.85 4.69
CA GLU A 167 -7.90 18.91 3.68
C GLU A 167 -6.92 18.61 2.54
N LYS A 168 -5.86 17.83 2.78
CA LYS A 168 -4.82 17.57 1.77
C LYS A 168 -5.11 16.39 0.84
N PHE A 169 -6.25 15.73 0.99
CA PHE A 169 -6.66 14.59 0.16
C PHE A 169 -7.89 14.94 -0.69
N PRO A 170 -8.07 14.29 -1.85
CA PRO A 170 -9.26 14.49 -2.69
C PRO A 170 -10.59 14.22 -1.98
N SER A 171 -10.57 13.32 -1.00
CA SER A 171 -11.64 13.04 -0.06
C SER A 171 -11.06 12.96 1.34
N PRO A 172 -11.69 13.58 2.36
CA PRO A 172 -11.18 13.57 3.73
C PRO A 172 -10.88 12.15 4.22
N ILE A 173 -9.74 11.96 4.88
CA ILE A 173 -9.38 10.68 5.49
C ILE A 173 -9.74 10.74 6.98
N ILE A 174 -10.56 9.80 7.42
CA ILE A 174 -10.91 9.59 8.82
C ILE A 174 -10.00 8.50 9.37
N HIS A 175 -9.22 8.80 10.41
CA HIS A 175 -8.22 7.88 10.96
C HIS A 175 -8.83 6.68 11.69
N ARG A 176 -9.90 6.89 12.44
CA ARG A 176 -10.72 5.87 13.13
C ARG A 176 -10.07 5.14 14.32
N ASP A 177 -8.74 5.26 14.49
CA ASP A 177 -8.01 4.69 15.63
C ASP A 177 -7.01 5.71 16.23
N LEU A 178 -7.47 6.95 16.37
CA LEU A 178 -6.63 8.00 16.97
C LEU A 178 -6.50 7.78 18.48
N LYS A 179 -5.31 7.43 18.92
CA LYS A 179 -4.99 7.13 20.32
C LYS A 179 -3.52 7.45 20.60
N PRO A 180 -3.11 7.61 21.87
CA PRO A 180 -1.74 7.99 22.21
C PRO A 180 -0.65 7.04 21.70
N THR A 181 -0.94 5.74 21.54
CA THR A 181 0.00 4.77 20.99
C THR A 181 0.22 4.92 19.47
N ASN A 182 -0.69 5.60 18.77
CA ASN A 182 -0.61 5.86 17.33
C ASN A 182 -0.09 7.28 17.01
N ILE A 183 0.52 7.96 17.99
CA ILE A 183 1.12 9.27 17.85
C ILE A 183 2.56 9.17 18.35
N ILE A 184 3.54 9.47 17.48
CA ILE A 184 4.95 9.52 17.86
C ILE A 184 5.36 10.98 18.07
N MET A 185 5.99 11.23 19.21
CA MET A 185 6.57 12.49 19.59
C MET A 185 8.07 12.42 19.37
N SER A 186 8.58 13.17 18.40
CA SER A 186 10.01 13.43 18.20
C SER A 186 10.35 14.80 18.74
N PHE A 187 11.64 15.19 18.78
CA PHE A 187 12.09 16.46 19.34
C PHE A 187 11.30 17.68 18.83
N ASN A 188 11.00 17.74 17.52
CA ASN A 188 10.26 18.85 16.91
C ASN A 188 9.03 18.43 16.09
N ARG A 189 8.69 17.14 16.04
CA ARG A 189 7.63 16.62 15.16
C ARG A 189 6.68 15.72 15.96
N LEU A 190 5.38 15.95 15.77
CA LEU A 190 4.33 15.00 16.08
C LEU A 190 4.01 14.24 14.80
N THR A 191 3.88 12.92 14.85
CA THR A 191 3.53 12.13 13.67
C THR A 191 2.44 11.13 14.01
N ILE A 192 1.33 11.20 13.26
CA ILE A 192 0.27 10.17 13.35
C ILE A 192 0.73 8.97 12.53
N ILE A 193 0.61 7.79 13.12
CA ILE A 193 0.96 6.51 12.52
C ILE A 193 -0.25 5.55 12.55
N ASP A 194 -0.14 4.44 11.82
CA ASP A 194 -1.11 3.34 11.79
C ASP A 194 -2.48 3.69 11.16
N PHE A 195 -2.47 3.72 9.81
CA PHE A 195 -3.65 3.97 8.97
C PHE A 195 -4.37 2.68 8.53
N GLY A 196 -4.13 1.56 9.22
CA GLY A 196 -4.67 0.25 8.84
C GLY A 196 -6.19 0.24 8.67
N ILE A 197 -6.91 0.92 9.58
CA ILE A 197 -8.37 1.03 9.55
C ILE A 197 -8.88 2.42 9.17
N ALA A 198 -8.00 3.32 8.75
CA ALA A 198 -8.37 4.63 8.25
C ALA A 198 -9.16 4.52 6.94
N ARG A 199 -10.03 5.48 6.66
CA ARG A 199 -10.92 5.44 5.50
C ARG A 199 -11.15 6.83 4.91
N SER A 200 -11.26 6.90 3.57
CA SER A 200 -11.74 8.09 2.90
C SER A 200 -13.23 8.29 3.17
N TYR A 201 -13.63 9.52 3.50
CA TYR A 201 -15.03 9.89 3.69
C TYR A 201 -15.75 9.86 2.35
N LYS A 202 -16.98 9.27 2.32
CA LYS A 202 -17.89 9.28 1.19
C LYS A 202 -19.27 9.69 1.71
N GLU A 203 -19.87 10.73 1.12
CA GLU A 203 -21.18 11.24 1.55
C GLU A 203 -22.32 10.21 1.44
N ASP A 204 -22.26 9.31 0.45
CA ASP A 204 -23.30 8.31 0.15
C ASP A 204 -22.87 6.87 0.49
N SER A 205 -21.89 6.68 1.36
CA SER A 205 -21.46 5.32 1.69
C SER A 205 -22.46 4.65 2.64
N GLU A 206 -22.87 3.43 2.29
CA GLU A 206 -23.54 2.50 3.20
C GLU A 206 -22.77 2.42 4.53
N ARG A 207 -23.51 2.23 5.64
CA ARG A 207 -22.94 2.13 6.98
C ARG A 207 -21.80 1.11 7.00
N ASP A 208 -20.72 1.45 7.69
CA ASP A 208 -19.62 0.51 7.91
C ASP A 208 -20.16 -0.79 8.50
N THR A 209 -20.01 -1.88 7.76
CA THR A 209 -20.43 -3.22 8.18
C THR A 209 -19.50 -3.82 9.21
N VAL A 210 -18.28 -3.28 9.34
CA VAL A 210 -17.25 -3.77 10.27
C VAL A 210 -16.95 -2.70 11.31
N ARG A 211 -17.03 -3.10 12.57
CA ARG A 211 -16.78 -2.25 13.74
C ARG A 211 -15.28 -2.29 14.05
N PHE A 212 -14.57 -1.23 13.69
CA PHE A 212 -13.16 -1.05 14.00
C PHE A 212 -12.98 0.08 15.01
N GLY A 213 -11.94 -0.01 15.81
CA GLY A 213 -11.54 1.02 16.77
C GLY A 213 -11.05 0.45 18.07
N THR A 214 -10.36 1.27 18.86
CA THR A 214 -9.94 0.90 20.22
C THR A 214 -11.00 1.35 21.21
N LYS A 215 -11.53 0.39 22.01
CA LYS A 215 -12.45 0.65 23.10
C LYS A 215 -11.92 1.81 23.93
N ASP A 216 -12.47 2.62 24.56
CA ASP A 216 -12.04 3.77 25.38
C ASP A 216 -11.55 5.01 24.57
N PHE A 217 -11.22 4.87 23.28
CA PHE A 217 -10.81 5.98 22.42
C PHE A 217 -11.78 6.25 21.27
N ALA A 218 -12.43 5.22 20.75
CA ALA A 218 -13.36 5.37 19.64
C ALA A 218 -14.71 5.89 20.13
N PRO A 219 -15.36 6.79 19.36
CA PRO A 219 -16.67 7.35 19.71
C PRO A 219 -17.77 6.27 19.63
N PRO A 220 -18.87 6.43 20.39
CA PRO A 220 -19.94 5.42 20.46
C PRO A 220 -20.52 5.00 19.12
N GLU A 221 -20.67 5.93 18.17
CA GLU A 221 -21.19 5.70 16.84
C GLU A 221 -20.31 4.76 15.98
N GLN A 222 -19.05 4.60 16.35
CA GLN A 222 -18.13 3.68 15.67
C GLN A 222 -18.39 2.22 16.05
N PHE A 223 -19.09 1.98 17.16
CA PHE A 223 -19.49 0.66 17.62
C PHE A 223 -20.98 0.34 17.39
N GLY A 224 -21.76 1.26 16.87
CA GLY A 224 -23.11 1.06 16.38
C GLY A 224 -24.20 1.63 17.23
#